data_ca0727018849e45d19d247612431a91f
#
_entry.id   ca0727018849e45d19d247612431a91f
#
_cell.length_a   1.000
_cell.length_b   1.000
_cell.length_c   1.000
_cell.angle_alpha   90.00
_cell.angle_beta   90.00
_cell.angle_gamma   90.00
#
_symmetry.space_group_name_H-M   'P 1'
#
loop_
_entity.id
_entity.type
_entity.pdbx_description
1 polymer ?
#
loop_
_entity_poly.entity_id
_entity_poly.type
_entity_poly.pdbx_seq_one_letter_code
_entity_poly.pdbx_strand_id
1 'polypeptide(L)'
;IIKVRNLSYETVRCPHEECKKNTIPGTNHWACTKKNGMTSLIIGSLRDLRVNYYKSLSKKETLTDEQRQQYTVVSQALKVILNASYGVMGAEIFPLYFLPAAEATTAIGRFTILETIKKCESTGIEVLYGDTDSLFIKNPTTEQINTVIEQAKKEHGVDLEIDKTYRYCVLSNRKKNYLGVTKDGKVDVKGLTGKKSHTPAFIKNLFYELIDVLSKVQTMDDFTNAKKEISEKIAICGKRVEAKEIPLEELTFNVMLSKAPSEYVKTIPQHIRAAKQLENIREIKKGDRISFIKILNKPGVKPVELAKKEEIDVKKYMEFLESTLEQITSSMDLDFDTILGKPKQTGLDEFFWS
;
A
#
# COMPACT_ATOMS: atom_id res chain seq x y z
N ILE A 1 -19.74 -6.45 -4.23
CA ILE A 1 -20.10 -6.07 -5.61
C ILE A 1 -20.58 -7.30 -6.38
N ILE A 2 -19.77 -8.34 -6.58
CA ILE A 2 -20.09 -9.54 -7.39
C ILE A 2 -21.44 -10.14 -6.98
N LYS A 3 -21.67 -10.38 -5.67
CA LYS A 3 -22.93 -10.87 -5.13
C LYS A 3 -24.11 -9.95 -5.45
N VAL A 4 -23.99 -8.68 -5.09
CA VAL A 4 -25.10 -7.71 -5.13
C VAL A 4 -25.49 -7.35 -6.57
N ARG A 5 -24.53 -7.30 -7.48
CA ARG A 5 -24.73 -6.94 -8.88
C ARG A 5 -24.85 -8.16 -9.80
N ASN A 6 -24.94 -9.35 -9.22
CA ASN A 6 -25.15 -10.60 -9.95
C ASN A 6 -24.12 -10.84 -11.06
N LEU A 7 -22.82 -10.58 -10.77
CA LEU A 7 -21.75 -10.72 -11.76
C LEU A 7 -21.26 -12.16 -11.84
N SER A 8 -21.48 -12.80 -12.99
CA SER A 8 -21.09 -14.18 -13.26
C SER A 8 -20.87 -14.36 -14.76
N TYR A 9 -20.27 -15.46 -15.15
CA TYR A 9 -19.99 -15.81 -16.55
C TYR A 9 -21.27 -15.80 -17.41
N GLU A 10 -22.37 -16.32 -16.89
CA GLU A 10 -23.65 -16.46 -17.56
C GLU A 10 -24.60 -15.27 -17.37
N THR A 11 -24.24 -14.30 -16.54
CA THR A 11 -25.12 -13.16 -16.22
C THR A 11 -24.60 -11.84 -16.78
N VAL A 12 -23.30 -11.64 -16.86
CA VAL A 12 -22.70 -10.48 -17.54
C VAL A 12 -22.80 -10.69 -19.05
N ARG A 13 -23.38 -9.72 -19.77
CA ARG A 13 -23.70 -9.82 -21.21
C ARG A 13 -24.61 -10.99 -21.55
N CYS A 14 -25.59 -11.29 -20.68
CA CYS A 14 -26.57 -12.35 -20.95
C CYS A 14 -27.38 -12.07 -22.24
N PRO A 15 -27.94 -13.11 -22.90
CA PRO A 15 -28.60 -12.96 -24.21
C PRO A 15 -30.00 -12.33 -24.14
N HIS A 16 -30.54 -12.01 -22.98
CA HIS A 16 -31.87 -11.46 -22.82
C HIS A 16 -31.92 -9.97 -23.20
N GLU A 17 -32.70 -9.59 -24.18
CA GLU A 17 -32.79 -8.21 -24.67
C GLU A 17 -33.21 -7.20 -23.59
N GLU A 18 -34.20 -7.56 -22.74
CA GLU A 18 -34.65 -6.69 -21.65
C GLU A 18 -33.57 -6.44 -20.58
N CYS A 19 -32.61 -7.35 -20.40
CA CYS A 19 -31.52 -7.19 -19.46
C CYS A 19 -30.49 -6.14 -19.91
N LYS A 20 -30.45 -5.80 -21.20
CA LYS A 20 -29.55 -4.76 -21.75
C LYS A 20 -29.80 -3.39 -21.12
N LYS A 21 -31.00 -3.15 -20.55
CA LYS A 21 -31.32 -1.94 -19.81
C LYS A 21 -30.62 -1.84 -18.45
N ASN A 22 -30.20 -2.99 -17.88
CA ASN A 22 -29.47 -3.04 -16.62
C ASN A 22 -27.97 -2.89 -16.86
N THR A 23 -27.59 -1.72 -17.37
CA THR A 23 -26.21 -1.39 -17.75
C THR A 23 -25.31 -1.24 -16.54
N ILE A 24 -24.03 -1.57 -16.74
CA ILE A 24 -22.99 -1.41 -15.73
C ILE A 24 -22.30 -0.06 -15.99
N PRO A 25 -22.33 0.88 -15.03
CA PRO A 25 -21.80 2.23 -15.18
C PRO A 25 -20.37 2.24 -15.72
N GLY A 26 -20.12 3.07 -16.74
CA GLY A 26 -18.77 3.25 -17.33
C GLY A 26 -18.28 2.08 -18.16
N THR A 27 -19.17 1.19 -18.61
CA THR A 27 -18.87 0.06 -19.50
C THR A 27 -19.94 -0.14 -20.55
N ASN A 28 -19.67 -1.01 -21.54
CA ASN A 28 -20.66 -1.50 -22.51
C ASN A 28 -21.32 -2.81 -22.06
N HIS A 29 -21.27 -3.11 -20.77
CA HIS A 29 -21.78 -4.36 -20.21
C HIS A 29 -23.11 -4.14 -19.52
N TRP A 30 -23.85 -5.24 -19.36
CA TRP A 30 -25.08 -5.32 -18.58
C TRP A 30 -25.07 -6.61 -17.75
N ALA A 31 -25.87 -6.64 -16.70
CA ALA A 31 -26.05 -7.80 -15.85
C ALA A 31 -27.47 -8.35 -15.96
N CYS A 32 -27.60 -9.66 -15.90
CA CYS A 32 -28.89 -10.35 -15.98
C CYS A 32 -29.77 -10.05 -14.77
N THR A 33 -31.04 -9.75 -15.03
CA THR A 33 -32.10 -9.56 -14.01
C THR A 33 -33.07 -10.76 -13.89
N LYS A 34 -32.93 -11.76 -14.78
CA LYS A 34 -33.86 -12.91 -14.86
C LYS A 34 -33.38 -14.13 -14.09
N LYS A 35 -32.06 -14.32 -13.98
CA LYS A 35 -31.49 -15.48 -13.28
C LYS A 35 -30.30 -15.07 -12.43
N ASN A 36 -30.08 -15.80 -11.35
CA ASN A 36 -28.91 -15.64 -10.52
C ASN A 36 -27.73 -16.37 -11.13
N GLY A 37 -26.55 -15.73 -11.09
CA GLY A 37 -25.31 -16.29 -11.59
C GLY A 37 -24.64 -17.20 -10.56
N MET A 38 -24.07 -18.32 -11.04
CA MET A 38 -23.42 -19.30 -10.18
C MET A 38 -22.24 -18.70 -9.42
N THR A 39 -21.38 -17.96 -10.11
CA THR A 39 -20.21 -17.29 -9.46
C THR A 39 -20.67 -16.30 -8.39
N SER A 40 -21.72 -15.52 -8.67
CA SER A 40 -22.25 -14.56 -7.71
C SER A 40 -22.84 -15.24 -6.47
N LEU A 41 -23.48 -16.38 -6.62
CA LEU A 41 -24.01 -17.20 -5.52
C LEU A 41 -22.87 -17.81 -4.68
N ILE A 42 -21.87 -18.43 -5.32
CA ILE A 42 -20.74 -19.07 -4.62
C ILE A 42 -19.94 -18.00 -3.83
N ILE A 43 -19.52 -16.91 -4.49
CA ILE A 43 -18.76 -15.84 -3.84
C ILE A 43 -19.59 -15.17 -2.74
N GLY A 44 -20.90 -15.00 -2.99
CA GLY A 44 -21.82 -14.48 -1.99
C GLY A 44 -21.89 -15.36 -0.75
N SER A 45 -22.07 -16.67 -0.92
CA SER A 45 -22.14 -17.64 0.17
C SER A 45 -20.83 -17.72 0.96
N LEU A 46 -19.69 -17.74 0.27
CA LEU A 46 -18.37 -17.73 0.94
C LEU A 46 -18.13 -16.43 1.72
N ARG A 47 -18.58 -15.28 1.17
CA ARG A 47 -18.50 -14.00 1.88
C ARG A 47 -19.37 -14.02 3.14
N ASP A 48 -20.60 -14.49 3.04
CA ASP A 48 -21.52 -14.56 4.16
C ASP A 48 -21.03 -15.53 5.24
N LEU A 49 -20.52 -16.69 4.84
CA LEU A 49 -19.88 -17.64 5.75
C LEU A 49 -18.68 -17.00 6.48
N ARG A 50 -17.84 -16.26 5.75
CA ARG A 50 -16.71 -15.56 6.36
C ARG A 50 -17.17 -14.48 7.35
N VAL A 51 -18.08 -13.60 6.94
CA VAL A 51 -18.45 -12.41 7.71
C VAL A 51 -19.37 -12.76 8.88
N ASN A 52 -20.44 -13.53 8.60
CA ASN A 52 -21.49 -13.80 9.58
C ASN A 52 -21.12 -14.95 10.56
N TYR A 53 -20.19 -15.83 10.15
CA TYR A 53 -19.80 -16.97 10.97
C TYR A 53 -18.37 -16.83 11.48
N TYR A 54 -17.34 -17.04 10.65
CA TYR A 54 -15.98 -17.12 11.11
C TYR A 54 -15.42 -15.81 11.70
N LYS A 55 -15.63 -14.66 11.04
CA LYS A 55 -15.17 -13.35 11.54
C LYS A 55 -15.95 -12.95 12.81
N SER A 56 -17.23 -13.28 12.88
CA SER A 56 -18.06 -12.99 14.05
C SER A 56 -17.67 -13.86 15.25
N LEU A 57 -17.50 -15.17 15.03
CA LEU A 57 -17.07 -16.09 16.08
C LEU A 57 -15.69 -15.75 16.63
N SER A 58 -14.71 -15.45 15.77
CA SER A 58 -13.34 -15.13 16.22
C SER A 58 -13.25 -13.95 17.19
N LYS A 59 -14.30 -13.13 17.29
CA LYS A 59 -14.38 -11.98 18.20
C LYS A 59 -15.04 -12.29 19.54
N LYS A 60 -15.59 -13.50 19.75
CA LYS A 60 -16.27 -13.87 21.01
C LYS A 60 -15.24 -14.03 22.13
N GLU A 61 -15.52 -13.45 23.28
CA GLU A 61 -14.65 -13.54 24.46
C GLU A 61 -14.61 -14.93 25.11
N THR A 62 -15.69 -15.70 24.92
CA THR A 62 -15.87 -17.05 25.51
C THR A 62 -15.02 -18.16 24.84
N LEU A 63 -14.29 -17.85 23.77
CA LEU A 63 -13.46 -18.84 23.07
C LEU A 63 -12.10 -19.03 23.72
N THR A 64 -11.59 -20.27 23.66
CA THR A 64 -10.17 -20.55 23.94
C THR A 64 -9.30 -19.89 22.86
N ASP A 65 -8.04 -19.64 23.19
CA ASP A 65 -7.09 -19.02 22.22
C ASP A 65 -6.91 -19.90 20.97
N GLU A 66 -6.90 -21.22 21.12
CA GLU A 66 -6.82 -22.19 20.03
C GLU A 66 -8.05 -22.09 19.09
N GLN A 67 -9.26 -22.06 19.64
CA GLN A 67 -10.49 -21.90 18.87
C GLN A 67 -10.53 -20.56 18.14
N ARG A 68 -10.10 -19.48 18.82
CA ARG A 68 -10.03 -18.14 18.23
C ARG A 68 -9.04 -18.10 17.08
N GLN A 69 -7.87 -18.73 17.23
CA GLN A 69 -6.87 -18.85 16.19
C GLN A 69 -7.42 -19.64 14.99
N GLN A 70 -8.08 -20.78 15.21
CA GLN A 70 -8.68 -21.60 14.16
C GLN A 70 -9.70 -20.78 13.34
N TYR A 71 -10.65 -20.11 13.97
CA TYR A 71 -11.65 -19.29 13.27
C TYR A 71 -10.99 -18.11 12.51
N THR A 72 -9.94 -17.52 13.09
CA THR A 72 -9.19 -16.45 12.44
C THR A 72 -8.49 -16.96 11.18
N VAL A 73 -7.84 -18.10 11.22
CA VAL A 73 -7.16 -18.73 10.07
C VAL A 73 -8.15 -19.02 8.95
N VAL A 74 -9.30 -19.65 9.25
CA VAL A 74 -10.34 -19.93 8.25
C VAL A 74 -10.89 -18.63 7.65
N SER A 75 -11.16 -17.62 8.49
CA SER A 75 -11.62 -16.30 8.01
C SER A 75 -10.60 -15.64 7.08
N GLN A 76 -9.30 -15.75 7.35
CA GLN A 76 -8.25 -15.22 6.50
C GLN A 76 -8.11 -16.01 5.19
N ALA A 77 -8.21 -17.34 5.22
CA ALA A 77 -8.19 -18.17 4.02
C ALA A 77 -9.36 -17.81 3.07
N LEU A 78 -10.57 -17.69 3.62
CA LEU A 78 -11.75 -17.24 2.85
C LEU A 78 -11.55 -15.84 2.27
N LYS A 79 -10.91 -14.91 3.01
CA LYS A 79 -10.59 -13.57 2.50
C LYS A 79 -9.66 -13.62 1.28
N VAL A 80 -8.66 -14.50 1.28
CA VAL A 80 -7.76 -14.67 0.14
C VAL A 80 -8.52 -15.16 -1.08
N ILE A 81 -9.37 -16.19 -0.94
CA ILE A 81 -10.20 -16.74 -2.02
C ILE A 81 -11.13 -15.65 -2.60
N LEU A 82 -11.82 -14.92 -1.74
CA LEU A 82 -12.74 -13.85 -2.13
C LEU A 82 -12.03 -12.71 -2.87
N ASN A 83 -10.86 -12.31 -2.41
CA ASN A 83 -10.10 -11.23 -3.04
C ASN A 83 -9.47 -11.67 -4.38
N ALA A 84 -9.07 -12.94 -4.50
CA ALA A 84 -8.50 -13.49 -5.72
C ALA A 84 -9.55 -13.73 -6.82
N SER A 85 -10.80 -13.99 -6.44
CA SER A 85 -11.87 -14.44 -7.36
C SER A 85 -12.10 -13.49 -8.53
N TYR A 86 -12.07 -12.17 -8.30
CA TYR A 86 -12.22 -11.20 -9.38
C TYR A 86 -10.96 -11.11 -10.27
N GLY A 87 -9.77 -11.21 -9.65
CA GLY A 87 -8.49 -11.13 -10.34
C GLY A 87 -8.27 -12.27 -11.34
N VAL A 88 -8.69 -13.48 -10.98
CA VAL A 88 -8.57 -14.65 -11.88
C VAL A 88 -9.53 -14.56 -13.07
N MET A 89 -10.70 -13.91 -12.95
CA MET A 89 -11.55 -13.63 -14.09
C MET A 89 -10.90 -12.69 -15.12
N GLY A 90 -10.01 -11.80 -14.69
CA GLY A 90 -9.28 -10.88 -15.54
C GLY A 90 -7.90 -11.39 -16.01
N ALA A 91 -7.49 -12.60 -15.65
CA ALA A 91 -6.20 -13.16 -15.99
C ALA A 91 -6.30 -14.12 -17.19
N GLU A 92 -5.74 -13.72 -18.35
CA GLU A 92 -5.81 -14.49 -19.61
C GLU A 92 -5.27 -15.92 -19.50
N ILE A 93 -4.28 -16.14 -18.62
CA ILE A 93 -3.70 -17.47 -18.40
C ILE A 93 -4.63 -18.40 -17.60
N PHE A 94 -5.68 -17.87 -16.98
CA PHE A 94 -6.57 -18.64 -16.12
C PHE A 94 -7.66 -19.33 -16.96
N PRO A 95 -7.95 -20.64 -16.74
CA PRO A 95 -8.94 -21.37 -17.54
C PRO A 95 -10.34 -20.77 -17.53
N LEU A 96 -10.69 -20.04 -16.48
CA LEU A 96 -11.98 -19.35 -16.34
C LEU A 96 -11.84 -17.84 -16.59
N TYR A 97 -11.02 -17.45 -17.55
CA TYR A 97 -10.88 -16.04 -17.95
C TYR A 97 -12.18 -15.51 -18.55
N PHE A 98 -12.65 -14.39 -18.02
CA PHE A 98 -13.81 -13.67 -18.53
C PHE A 98 -13.73 -12.18 -18.19
N LEU A 99 -13.00 -11.47 -19.04
CA LEU A 99 -12.71 -10.04 -18.86
C LEU A 99 -13.95 -9.16 -18.56
N PRO A 100 -15.12 -9.37 -19.24
CA PRO A 100 -16.29 -8.54 -18.97
C PRO A 100 -16.75 -8.53 -17.50
N ALA A 101 -16.63 -9.65 -16.79
CA ALA A 101 -16.99 -9.70 -15.36
C ALA A 101 -15.98 -8.99 -14.48
N ALA A 102 -14.70 -9.05 -14.82
CA ALA A 102 -13.62 -8.32 -14.12
C ALA A 102 -13.77 -6.80 -14.34
N GLU A 103 -14.01 -6.36 -15.58
CA GLU A 103 -14.27 -4.96 -15.92
C GLU A 103 -15.52 -4.43 -15.21
N ALA A 104 -16.59 -5.20 -15.22
CA ALA A 104 -17.83 -4.88 -14.51
C ALA A 104 -17.60 -4.67 -13.02
N THR A 105 -16.82 -5.55 -12.38
CA THR A 105 -16.53 -5.48 -10.96
C THR A 105 -15.78 -4.20 -10.61
N THR A 106 -14.75 -3.85 -11.37
CA THR A 106 -13.96 -2.63 -11.14
C THR A 106 -14.71 -1.35 -11.49
N ALA A 107 -15.53 -1.37 -12.54
CA ALA A 107 -16.36 -0.23 -12.94
C ALA A 107 -17.41 0.12 -11.88
N ILE A 108 -18.10 -0.90 -11.34
CA ILE A 108 -19.06 -0.71 -10.25
C ILE A 108 -18.35 -0.22 -8.99
N GLY A 109 -17.14 -0.73 -8.69
CA GLY A 109 -16.35 -0.23 -7.56
C GLY A 109 -16.04 1.25 -7.68
N ARG A 110 -15.55 1.70 -8.83
CA ARG A 110 -15.31 3.12 -9.10
C ARG A 110 -16.57 3.97 -9.01
N PHE A 111 -17.65 3.51 -9.61
CA PHE A 111 -18.93 4.19 -9.54
C PHE A 111 -19.40 4.36 -8.10
N THR A 112 -19.38 3.29 -7.32
CA THR A 112 -19.87 3.30 -5.93
C THR A 112 -19.04 4.24 -5.05
N ILE A 113 -17.70 4.25 -5.16
CA ILE A 113 -16.87 5.16 -4.35
C ILE A 113 -17.08 6.63 -4.75
N LEU A 114 -17.24 6.93 -6.04
CA LEU A 114 -17.51 8.28 -6.51
C LEU A 114 -18.88 8.80 -6.03
N GLU A 115 -19.93 7.98 -6.09
CA GLU A 115 -21.24 8.34 -5.56
C GLU A 115 -21.19 8.51 -4.03
N THR A 116 -20.40 7.69 -3.32
CA THR A 116 -20.20 7.86 -1.87
C THR A 116 -19.48 9.17 -1.55
N ILE A 117 -18.49 9.58 -2.34
CA ILE A 117 -17.82 10.89 -2.20
C ILE A 117 -18.83 12.03 -2.37
N LYS A 118 -19.60 12.03 -3.47
CA LYS A 118 -20.64 13.04 -3.71
C LYS A 118 -21.64 13.11 -2.54
N LYS A 119 -21.97 11.96 -1.99
CA LYS A 119 -22.87 11.92 -0.82
C LYS A 119 -22.22 12.54 0.42
N CYS A 120 -20.97 12.22 0.70
CA CYS A 120 -20.24 12.88 1.79
C CYS A 120 -20.26 14.40 1.63
N GLU A 121 -19.90 14.90 0.45
CA GLU A 121 -19.88 16.33 0.12
C GLU A 121 -21.27 16.97 0.28
N SER A 122 -22.33 16.32 -0.22
CA SER A 122 -23.72 16.82 -0.10
C SER A 122 -24.25 16.85 1.34
N THR A 123 -23.64 16.08 2.24
CA THR A 123 -23.95 16.09 3.67
C THR A 123 -23.00 16.98 4.50
N GLY A 124 -22.14 17.75 3.81
CA GLY A 124 -21.19 18.65 4.47
C GLY A 124 -19.97 17.97 5.06
N ILE A 125 -19.66 16.75 4.63
CA ILE A 125 -18.45 16.02 5.05
C ILE A 125 -17.32 16.32 4.05
N GLU A 126 -16.20 16.86 4.55
CA GLU A 126 -14.97 17.02 3.76
C GLU A 126 -14.30 15.65 3.55
N VAL A 127 -14.09 15.26 2.29
CA VAL A 127 -13.35 14.05 1.91
C VAL A 127 -11.91 14.41 1.64
N LEU A 128 -10.99 13.91 2.47
CA LEU A 128 -9.56 14.21 2.38
C LEU A 128 -8.82 13.31 1.39
N TYR A 129 -9.21 12.03 1.31
CA TYR A 129 -8.52 11.05 0.49
C TYR A 129 -9.44 9.85 0.21
N GLY A 130 -9.27 9.22 -0.95
CA GLY A 130 -9.97 7.99 -1.33
C GLY A 130 -9.03 7.00 -2.02
N ASP A 131 -9.15 5.72 -1.66
CA ASP A 131 -8.41 4.65 -2.32
C ASP A 131 -9.26 3.39 -2.46
N THR A 132 -9.53 3.02 -3.69
CA THR A 132 -10.17 1.76 -4.11
C THR A 132 -11.52 1.50 -3.44
N ASP A 133 -11.58 1.29 -2.14
CA ASP A 133 -12.74 0.87 -1.34
C ASP A 133 -12.83 1.58 0.02
N SER A 134 -12.02 2.61 0.23
CA SER A 134 -11.99 3.38 1.48
C SER A 134 -11.94 4.89 1.24
N LEU A 135 -12.53 5.64 2.17
CA LEU A 135 -12.51 7.10 2.20
C LEU A 135 -11.97 7.59 3.54
N PHE A 136 -11.15 8.64 3.49
CA PHE A 136 -10.74 9.42 4.66
C PHE A 136 -11.58 10.69 4.70
N ILE A 137 -12.30 10.86 5.76
CA ILE A 137 -13.23 11.98 5.96
C ILE A 137 -12.84 12.75 7.22
N LYS A 138 -13.02 14.08 7.19
CA LYS A 138 -12.59 14.98 8.24
C LYS A 138 -13.72 15.26 9.22
N ASN A 139 -13.50 14.89 10.47
CA ASN A 139 -14.36 15.24 11.62
C ASN A 139 -15.88 15.12 11.35
N PRO A 140 -16.38 14.00 10.79
CA PRO A 140 -17.82 13.85 10.55
C PRO A 140 -18.56 13.64 11.88
N THR A 141 -19.83 14.06 11.94
CA THR A 141 -20.72 13.67 13.03
C THR A 141 -21.20 12.23 12.86
N THR A 142 -21.62 11.58 13.94
CA THR A 142 -22.18 10.23 13.89
C THR A 142 -23.40 10.16 12.98
N GLU A 143 -24.24 11.18 12.97
CA GLU A 143 -25.43 11.26 12.14
C GLU A 143 -25.09 11.34 10.65
N GLN A 144 -24.09 12.16 10.28
CA GLN A 144 -23.59 12.24 8.91
C GLN A 144 -23.03 10.90 8.43
N ILE A 145 -22.24 10.19 9.26
CA ILE A 145 -21.70 8.87 8.92
C ILE A 145 -22.84 7.87 8.69
N ASN A 146 -23.80 7.81 9.59
CA ASN A 146 -24.93 6.88 9.46
C ASN A 146 -25.73 7.16 8.17
N THR A 147 -25.96 8.42 7.84
CA THR A 147 -26.65 8.80 6.58
C THR A 147 -25.91 8.26 5.35
N VAL A 148 -24.57 8.39 5.30
CA VAL A 148 -23.75 7.89 4.19
C VAL A 148 -23.78 6.36 4.13
N ILE A 149 -23.66 5.67 5.27
CA ILE A 149 -23.71 4.21 5.37
C ILE A 149 -25.06 3.68 4.87
N GLU A 150 -26.17 4.22 5.38
CA GLU A 150 -27.51 3.81 5.00
C GLU A 150 -27.79 4.01 3.52
N GLN A 151 -27.37 5.12 2.96
CA GLN A 151 -27.54 5.39 1.54
C GLN A 151 -26.70 4.45 0.68
N ALA A 152 -25.43 4.22 1.00
CA ALA A 152 -24.59 3.26 0.28
C ALA A 152 -25.22 1.85 0.28
N LYS A 153 -25.80 1.46 1.41
CA LYS A 153 -26.54 0.20 1.53
C LYS A 153 -27.80 0.17 0.67
N LYS A 154 -28.60 1.22 0.73
CA LYS A 154 -29.90 1.31 0.02
C LYS A 154 -29.73 1.39 -1.49
N GLU A 155 -28.82 2.25 -1.97
CA GLU A 155 -28.68 2.55 -3.41
C GLU A 155 -27.74 1.59 -4.13
N HIS A 156 -26.67 1.18 -3.45
CA HIS A 156 -25.60 0.37 -4.07
C HIS A 156 -25.54 -1.05 -3.51
N GLY A 157 -26.26 -1.36 -2.42
CA GLY A 157 -26.20 -2.66 -1.74
C GLY A 157 -24.83 -2.94 -1.09
N VAL A 158 -24.04 -1.91 -0.86
CA VAL A 158 -22.67 -2.01 -0.31
C VAL A 158 -22.71 -1.72 1.18
N ASP A 159 -22.15 -2.63 1.98
CA ASP A 159 -21.95 -2.42 3.40
C ASP A 159 -20.69 -1.58 3.62
N LEU A 160 -20.85 -0.35 4.13
CA LEU A 160 -19.77 0.47 4.63
C LEU A 160 -19.67 0.34 6.16
N GLU A 161 -18.47 0.35 6.69
CA GLU A 161 -18.20 0.37 8.13
C GLU A 161 -17.03 1.30 8.45
N ILE A 162 -17.00 1.83 9.66
CA ILE A 162 -15.85 2.61 10.14
C ILE A 162 -14.73 1.59 10.43
N ASP A 163 -13.65 1.65 9.65
CA ASP A 163 -12.49 0.77 9.86
C ASP A 163 -11.60 1.31 10.98
N LYS A 164 -11.26 2.61 10.94
CA LYS A 164 -10.36 3.26 11.90
C LYS A 164 -10.71 4.73 12.10
N THR A 165 -10.39 5.21 13.30
CA THR A 165 -10.44 6.65 13.62
C THR A 165 -9.04 7.11 13.97
N TYR A 166 -8.54 8.07 13.21
CA TYR A 166 -7.23 8.68 13.43
C TYR A 166 -7.37 10.00 14.19
N ARG A 167 -6.42 10.29 15.07
CA ARG A 167 -6.25 11.60 15.67
C ARG A 167 -5.82 12.62 14.63
N TYR A 168 -4.87 12.22 13.76
CA TYR A 168 -4.47 12.94 12.57
C TYR A 168 -3.87 11.98 11.54
N CYS A 169 -3.77 12.44 10.29
CA CYS A 169 -3.16 11.72 9.18
C CYS A 169 -2.15 12.59 8.46
N VAL A 170 -1.05 11.97 8.03
CA VAL A 170 -0.11 12.54 7.07
C VAL A 170 -0.40 11.88 5.73
N LEU A 171 -0.95 12.64 4.80
CA LEU A 171 -1.35 12.18 3.47
C LEU A 171 -0.31 12.62 2.45
N SER A 172 0.26 11.68 1.72
CA SER A 172 1.24 11.95 0.66
C SER A 172 0.54 12.17 -0.70
N ASN A 173 1.15 12.94 -1.59
CA ASN A 173 0.72 13.09 -2.98
C ASN A 173 0.84 11.79 -3.80
N ARG A 174 1.49 10.76 -3.26
CA ARG A 174 1.64 9.45 -3.91
C ARG A 174 0.48 8.55 -3.56
N LYS A 175 -0.07 7.85 -4.56
CA LYS A 175 -1.15 6.88 -4.38
C LYS A 175 -0.75 5.81 -3.34
N LYS A 176 -1.68 5.48 -2.45
CA LYS A 176 -1.54 4.41 -1.43
C LYS A 176 -0.43 4.63 -0.41
N ASN A 177 0.01 5.87 -0.23
CA ASN A 177 1.03 6.24 0.75
C ASN A 177 0.41 7.18 1.77
N TYR A 178 0.27 6.73 2.99
CA TYR A 178 -0.19 7.56 4.12
C TYR A 178 0.28 7.00 5.46
N LEU A 179 0.26 7.86 6.46
CA LEU A 179 0.45 7.53 7.86
C LEU A 179 -0.74 8.09 8.64
N GLY A 180 -1.36 7.26 9.46
CA GLY A 180 -2.43 7.67 10.37
C GLY A 180 -2.07 7.34 11.81
N VAL A 181 -2.30 8.28 12.73
CA VAL A 181 -2.08 8.08 14.17
C VAL A 181 -3.43 7.98 14.86
N THR A 182 -3.69 6.83 15.46
CA THR A 182 -4.95 6.57 16.19
C THR A 182 -5.00 7.31 17.52
N LYS A 183 -6.18 7.37 18.14
CA LYS A 183 -6.34 8.05 19.45
C LYS A 183 -5.48 7.45 20.56
N ASP A 184 -5.21 6.14 20.50
CA ASP A 184 -4.35 5.40 21.42
C ASP A 184 -2.85 5.47 21.07
N GLY A 185 -2.47 6.30 20.08
CA GLY A 185 -1.08 6.53 19.66
C GLY A 185 -0.49 5.48 18.75
N LYS A 186 -1.24 4.45 18.33
CA LYS A 186 -0.76 3.49 17.34
C LYS A 186 -0.64 4.14 15.98
N VAL A 187 0.44 3.82 15.27
CA VAL A 187 0.72 4.35 13.94
C VAL A 187 0.40 3.32 12.87
N ASP A 188 -0.52 3.65 11.99
CA ASP A 188 -0.86 2.87 10.81
C ASP A 188 -0.14 3.44 9.59
N VAL A 189 0.74 2.64 9.01
CA VAL A 189 1.59 3.04 7.88
C VAL A 189 1.22 2.22 6.66
N LYS A 190 0.86 2.87 5.56
CA LYS A 190 0.55 2.26 4.27
C LYS A 190 1.50 2.71 3.18
N GLY A 191 1.98 1.74 2.39
CA GLY A 191 2.70 1.98 1.13
C GLY A 191 4.09 2.60 1.26
N LEU A 192 4.49 3.09 2.44
CA LEU A 192 5.76 3.79 2.63
C LEU A 192 6.96 2.86 2.42
N THR A 193 7.96 3.34 1.69
CA THR A 193 9.12 2.56 1.26
C THR A 193 9.98 2.10 2.45
N GLY A 194 10.05 2.89 3.52
CA GLY A 194 10.76 2.54 4.75
C GLY A 194 10.32 1.20 5.37
N LYS A 195 9.10 0.76 5.14
CA LYS A 195 8.56 -0.52 5.64
C LYS A 195 8.94 -1.73 4.77
N LYS A 196 9.47 -1.54 3.57
CA LYS A 196 9.77 -2.66 2.65
C LYS A 196 10.94 -3.51 3.14
N SER A 197 10.85 -4.82 2.91
CA SER A 197 11.84 -5.79 3.41
C SER A 197 13.26 -5.56 2.90
N HIS A 198 13.41 -5.06 1.66
CA HIS A 198 14.70 -4.83 1.00
C HIS A 198 15.34 -3.46 1.29
N THR A 199 14.69 -2.59 2.07
CA THR A 199 15.26 -1.30 2.47
C THR A 199 16.40 -1.53 3.46
N PRO A 200 17.57 -0.85 3.31
CA PRO A 200 18.67 -0.92 4.27
C PRO A 200 18.28 -0.60 5.70
N ALA A 201 18.95 -1.25 6.66
CA ALA A 201 18.56 -1.17 8.07
C ALA A 201 18.64 0.26 8.62
N PHE A 202 19.66 1.03 8.28
CA PHE A 202 19.80 2.42 8.77
C PHE A 202 18.63 3.31 8.36
N ILE A 203 18.10 3.14 7.13
CA ILE A 203 16.92 3.89 6.67
C ILE A 203 15.66 3.42 7.39
N LYS A 204 15.53 2.10 7.62
CA LYS A 204 14.42 1.57 8.40
C LYS A 204 14.42 2.08 9.83
N ASN A 205 15.58 2.07 10.47
CA ASN A 205 15.73 2.53 11.85
C ASN A 205 15.32 4.00 11.94
N LEU A 206 15.88 4.85 11.07
CA LEU A 206 15.49 6.26 11.01
C LEU A 206 13.98 6.41 10.74
N PHE A 207 13.45 5.68 9.76
CA PHE A 207 12.02 5.74 9.44
C PHE A 207 11.12 5.42 10.66
N TYR A 208 11.47 4.40 11.45
CA TYR A 208 10.74 4.08 12.68
C TYR A 208 10.93 5.11 13.78
N GLU A 209 12.11 5.72 13.90
CA GLU A 209 12.32 6.85 14.82
C GLU A 209 11.42 8.05 14.46
N LEU A 210 11.30 8.39 13.14
CA LEU A 210 10.42 9.45 12.69
C LEU A 210 8.94 9.13 12.99
N ILE A 211 8.54 7.87 12.80
CA ILE A 211 7.20 7.41 13.16
C ILE A 211 6.96 7.52 14.66
N ASP A 212 7.92 7.20 15.50
CA ASP A 212 7.80 7.32 16.96
C ASP A 212 7.63 8.79 17.37
N VAL A 213 8.38 9.72 16.78
CA VAL A 213 8.19 11.16 16.99
C VAL A 213 6.76 11.58 16.63
N LEU A 214 6.29 11.18 15.44
CA LEU A 214 4.94 11.50 15.00
C LEU A 214 3.85 10.87 15.88
N SER A 215 4.09 9.69 16.44
CA SER A 215 3.13 8.99 17.31
C SER A 215 2.78 9.80 18.59
N LYS A 216 3.69 10.64 19.03
CA LYS A 216 3.58 11.43 20.28
C LYS A 216 2.84 12.76 20.08
N VAL A 217 2.71 13.23 18.85
CA VAL A 217 2.04 14.51 18.53
C VAL A 217 0.56 14.49 18.93
N GLN A 218 0.13 15.46 19.71
CA GLN A 218 -1.26 15.66 20.15
C GLN A 218 -1.81 17.03 19.77
N THR A 219 -0.97 18.05 19.73
CA THR A 219 -1.32 19.44 19.46
C THR A 219 -0.57 19.98 18.24
N MET A 220 -0.93 21.18 17.78
CA MET A 220 -0.19 21.88 16.72
C MET A 220 1.22 22.28 17.16
N ASP A 221 1.41 22.61 18.44
CA ASP A 221 2.72 22.93 18.99
C ASP A 221 3.61 21.68 19.00
N ASP A 222 3.06 20.52 19.39
CA ASP A 222 3.78 19.24 19.30
C ASP A 222 4.17 18.93 17.84
N PHE A 223 3.28 19.23 16.89
CA PHE A 223 3.56 19.01 15.47
C PHE A 223 4.71 19.89 14.98
N THR A 224 4.76 21.16 15.43
CA THR A 224 5.85 22.08 15.12
C THR A 224 7.17 21.61 15.72
N ASN A 225 7.17 21.10 16.94
CA ASN A 225 8.34 20.52 17.59
C ASN A 225 8.77 19.22 16.90
N ALA A 226 7.83 18.38 16.52
CA ALA A 226 8.10 17.15 15.78
C ALA A 226 8.78 17.43 14.42
N LYS A 227 8.38 18.49 13.69
CA LYS A 227 9.05 18.91 12.45
C LYS A 227 10.55 19.21 12.70
N LYS A 228 10.88 19.90 13.77
CA LYS A 228 12.29 20.23 14.12
C LYS A 228 13.06 18.96 14.46
N GLU A 229 12.52 18.11 15.33
CA GLU A 229 13.16 16.85 15.73
C GLU A 229 13.38 15.92 14.52
N ILE A 230 12.40 15.81 13.63
CA ILE A 230 12.49 15.04 12.39
C ILE A 230 13.61 15.58 11.49
N SER A 231 13.67 16.91 11.32
CA SER A 231 14.72 17.55 10.52
C SER A 231 16.13 17.28 11.09
N GLU A 232 16.28 17.38 12.41
CA GLU A 232 17.55 17.09 13.09
C GLU A 232 17.97 15.64 12.93
N LYS A 233 17.06 14.68 13.11
CA LYS A 233 17.35 13.25 12.92
C LYS A 233 17.76 12.92 11.49
N ILE A 234 17.11 13.51 10.50
CA ILE A 234 17.45 13.35 9.07
C ILE A 234 18.83 13.94 8.79
N ALA A 235 19.11 15.15 9.30
CA ALA A 235 20.40 15.81 9.11
C ALA A 235 21.57 15.01 9.73
N ILE A 236 21.38 14.48 10.94
CA ILE A 236 22.38 13.63 11.60
C ILE A 236 22.63 12.36 10.78
N CYS A 237 21.57 11.68 10.32
CA CYS A 237 21.70 10.48 9.51
C CYS A 237 22.42 10.79 8.17
N GLY A 238 22.06 11.88 7.49
CA GLY A 238 22.71 12.31 6.26
C GLY A 238 24.23 12.54 6.44
N LYS A 239 24.61 13.25 7.49
CA LYS A 239 26.05 13.47 7.82
C LYS A 239 26.80 12.15 8.07
N ARG A 240 26.19 11.20 8.78
CA ARG A 240 26.78 9.86 9.02
C ARG A 240 26.97 9.07 7.73
N VAL A 241 26.03 9.19 6.77
CA VAL A 241 26.16 8.58 5.44
C VAL A 241 27.31 9.22 4.66
N GLU A 242 27.39 10.56 4.64
CA GLU A 242 28.45 11.31 3.96
C GLU A 242 29.84 11.00 4.54
N ALA A 243 29.95 10.90 5.85
CA ALA A 243 31.18 10.52 6.56
C ALA A 243 31.51 9.01 6.47
N LYS A 244 30.65 8.21 5.81
CA LYS A 244 30.77 6.73 5.74
C LYS A 244 30.84 6.07 7.13
N GLU A 245 30.17 6.63 8.12
CA GLU A 245 30.13 6.11 9.49
C GLU A 245 29.12 4.99 9.71
N ILE A 246 28.17 4.80 8.76
CA ILE A 246 27.20 3.72 8.82
C ILE A 246 27.91 2.37 8.58
N PRO A 247 27.69 1.35 9.44
CA PRO A 247 28.22 0.00 9.23
C PRO A 247 27.75 -0.61 7.92
N LEU A 248 28.58 -1.45 7.27
CA LEU A 248 28.23 -2.08 5.99
C LEU A 248 26.96 -2.93 6.09
N GLU A 249 26.77 -3.61 7.21
CA GLU A 249 25.61 -4.43 7.49
C GLU A 249 24.30 -3.62 7.46
N GLU A 250 24.35 -2.39 7.95
CA GLU A 250 23.19 -1.49 7.96
C GLU A 250 22.93 -0.84 6.58
N LEU A 251 23.95 -0.76 5.71
CA LEU A 251 23.83 -0.28 4.33
C LEU A 251 23.32 -1.35 3.36
N THR A 252 23.15 -2.57 3.84
CA THR A 252 22.92 -3.76 3.01
C THR A 252 21.48 -3.85 2.50
N PHE A 253 21.38 -4.07 1.18
CA PHE A 253 20.14 -4.52 0.52
C PHE A 253 20.07 -6.04 0.54
N ASN A 254 18.94 -6.59 0.95
CA ASN A 254 18.71 -8.04 1.05
C ASN A 254 17.61 -8.46 0.09
N VAL A 255 17.93 -9.30 -0.90
CA VAL A 255 16.97 -9.76 -1.91
C VAL A 255 17.08 -11.27 -2.09
N MET A 256 15.94 -11.96 -2.05
CA MET A 256 15.86 -13.38 -2.30
C MET A 256 15.78 -13.64 -3.82
N LEU A 257 16.53 -14.62 -4.31
CA LEU A 257 16.56 -15.01 -5.72
C LEU A 257 15.29 -15.78 -6.10
N SER A 258 14.54 -15.25 -7.04
CA SER A 258 13.36 -15.94 -7.60
C SER A 258 13.74 -17.01 -8.64
N LYS A 259 14.95 -16.91 -9.22
CA LYS A 259 15.53 -17.82 -10.23
C LYS A 259 17.02 -17.94 -10.00
N ALA A 260 17.65 -18.97 -10.60
CA ALA A 260 19.12 -19.05 -10.62
C ALA A 260 19.74 -17.88 -11.40
N PRO A 261 20.96 -17.40 -11.05
CA PRO A 261 21.58 -16.26 -11.72
C PRO A 261 21.79 -16.45 -13.22
N SER A 262 21.98 -17.69 -13.68
CA SER A 262 22.15 -18.05 -15.11
C SER A 262 20.87 -17.86 -15.95
N GLU A 263 19.71 -17.87 -15.33
CA GLU A 263 18.42 -17.70 -16.02
C GLU A 263 18.10 -16.22 -16.37
N TYR A 264 18.90 -15.27 -15.89
CA TYR A 264 18.70 -13.84 -16.17
C TYR A 264 19.51 -13.42 -17.41
N VAL A 265 18.86 -13.46 -18.59
CA VAL A 265 19.53 -13.21 -19.88
C VAL A 265 19.37 -11.78 -20.38
N LYS A 266 18.14 -11.22 -20.37
CA LYS A 266 17.84 -9.91 -20.98
C LYS A 266 18.18 -8.72 -20.07
N THR A 267 17.79 -8.80 -18.81
CA THR A 267 18.03 -7.74 -17.82
C THR A 267 18.68 -8.34 -16.59
N ILE A 268 19.83 -7.81 -16.18
CA ILE A 268 20.56 -8.29 -15.01
C ILE A 268 20.34 -7.29 -13.86
N PRO A 269 19.40 -7.57 -12.93
CA PRO A 269 19.15 -6.72 -11.74
C PRO A 269 20.38 -6.62 -10.83
N GLN A 270 20.38 -5.63 -9.93
CA GLN A 270 21.50 -5.36 -9.02
C GLN A 270 21.87 -6.58 -8.17
N HIS A 271 20.88 -7.25 -7.58
CA HIS A 271 21.11 -8.45 -6.76
C HIS A 271 21.70 -9.62 -7.57
N ILE A 272 21.37 -9.73 -8.88
CA ILE A 272 21.98 -10.75 -9.73
C ILE A 272 23.43 -10.39 -10.06
N ARG A 273 23.74 -9.09 -10.30
CA ARG A 273 25.13 -8.64 -10.49
C ARG A 273 26.00 -8.91 -9.25
N ALA A 274 25.41 -8.79 -8.06
CA ALA A 274 26.07 -9.16 -6.83
C ALA A 274 26.22 -10.68 -6.69
N ALA A 275 25.16 -11.46 -6.98
CA ALA A 275 25.16 -12.91 -6.92
C ALA A 275 26.27 -13.52 -7.81
N LYS A 276 26.41 -13.03 -9.03
CA LYS A 276 27.46 -13.48 -9.95
C LYS A 276 28.91 -13.29 -9.43
N GLN A 277 29.13 -12.32 -8.56
CA GLN A 277 30.46 -12.13 -7.91
C GLN A 277 30.72 -13.17 -6.82
N LEU A 278 29.65 -13.79 -6.26
CA LEU A 278 29.75 -14.85 -5.27
C LEU A 278 29.87 -16.25 -5.89
N GLU A 279 29.52 -16.44 -7.17
CA GLU A 279 29.60 -17.74 -7.85
C GLU A 279 31.02 -18.35 -7.83
N ASN A 280 32.06 -17.50 -7.77
CA ASN A 280 33.44 -17.94 -7.61
C ASN A 280 33.81 -18.43 -6.19
N ILE A 281 32.94 -18.18 -5.20
CA ILE A 281 33.20 -18.48 -3.79
C ILE A 281 32.29 -19.59 -3.30
N ARG A 282 31.03 -19.58 -3.74
CA ARG A 282 30.02 -20.57 -3.36
C ARG A 282 28.98 -20.78 -4.47
N GLU A 283 28.36 -21.94 -4.47
CA GLU A 283 27.21 -22.19 -5.33
C GLU A 283 26.02 -21.30 -4.96
N ILE A 284 25.38 -20.66 -5.96
CA ILE A 284 24.22 -19.78 -5.78
C ILE A 284 23.00 -20.42 -6.42
N LYS A 285 21.93 -20.61 -5.67
CA LYS A 285 20.68 -21.27 -6.10
C LYS A 285 19.48 -20.36 -6.01
N LYS A 286 18.41 -20.76 -6.72
CA LYS A 286 17.07 -20.18 -6.51
C LYS A 286 16.67 -20.29 -5.04
N GLY A 287 16.16 -19.20 -4.45
CA GLY A 287 15.79 -19.12 -3.04
C GLY A 287 16.87 -18.55 -2.14
N ASP A 288 18.13 -18.46 -2.62
CA ASP A 288 19.19 -17.84 -1.84
C ASP A 288 18.95 -16.35 -1.61
N ARG A 289 19.35 -15.87 -0.44
CA ARG A 289 19.31 -14.45 -0.08
C ARG A 289 20.65 -13.81 -0.41
N ILE A 290 20.62 -12.81 -1.26
CA ILE A 290 21.81 -12.02 -1.63
C ILE A 290 21.79 -10.72 -0.87
N SER A 291 22.86 -10.50 -0.11
CA SER A 291 23.13 -9.29 0.66
C SER A 291 24.20 -8.47 -0.07
N PHE A 292 23.88 -7.23 -0.45
CA PHE A 292 24.79 -6.42 -1.24
C PHE A 292 24.68 -4.93 -0.87
N ILE A 293 25.76 -4.19 -1.15
CA ILE A 293 25.82 -2.72 -1.04
C ILE A 293 25.98 -2.08 -2.41
N LYS A 294 25.69 -0.78 -2.48
CA LYS A 294 25.97 0.05 -3.67
C LYS A 294 27.38 0.62 -3.58
N ILE A 295 28.13 0.48 -4.68
CA ILE A 295 29.51 0.94 -4.79
C ILE A 295 29.70 1.87 -5.98
N LEU A 296 30.74 2.73 -5.93
CA LEU A 296 31.10 3.70 -6.99
C LEU A 296 31.49 3.02 -8.29
N ASN A 297 32.31 1.97 -8.21
CA ASN A 297 32.87 1.31 -9.37
C ASN A 297 31.89 0.31 -10.01
N LYS A 298 32.06 0.01 -11.30
CA LYS A 298 31.31 -1.06 -11.97
C LYS A 298 31.57 -2.41 -11.27
N PRO A 299 30.53 -3.24 -11.08
CA PRO A 299 29.19 -3.17 -11.66
C PRO A 299 28.16 -2.33 -10.87
N GLY A 300 28.58 -1.45 -9.96
CA GLY A 300 27.74 -0.55 -9.15
C GLY A 300 27.14 -1.19 -7.90
N VAL A 301 27.44 -2.46 -7.66
CA VAL A 301 27.04 -3.23 -6.48
C VAL A 301 28.07 -4.28 -6.15
N LYS A 302 28.20 -4.63 -4.86
CA LYS A 302 29.12 -5.65 -4.38
C LYS A 302 28.48 -6.43 -3.24
N PRO A 303 28.67 -7.75 -3.17
CA PRO A 303 28.26 -8.54 -2.00
C PRO A 303 28.87 -7.96 -0.73
N VAL A 304 28.12 -7.97 0.37
CA VAL A 304 28.59 -7.39 1.64
C VAL A 304 29.84 -8.09 2.13
N GLU A 305 29.94 -9.39 1.88
CA GLU A 305 31.09 -10.25 2.27
C GLU A 305 32.43 -9.82 1.60
N LEU A 306 32.34 -9.14 0.45
CA LEU A 306 33.49 -8.70 -0.35
C LEU A 306 33.70 -7.18 -0.31
N ALA A 307 32.76 -6.45 0.28
CA ALA A 307 32.72 -4.99 0.20
C ALA A 307 33.64 -4.33 1.22
N LYS A 308 34.16 -3.13 0.84
CA LYS A 308 34.93 -2.26 1.71
C LYS A 308 34.24 -0.91 1.86
N LYS A 309 34.47 -0.25 2.99
CA LYS A 309 33.85 1.06 3.32
C LYS A 309 34.19 2.17 2.31
N GLU A 310 35.39 2.14 1.79
CA GLU A 310 35.90 3.13 0.84
C GLU A 310 35.15 3.10 -0.49
N GLU A 311 34.61 1.92 -0.86
CA GLU A 311 33.90 1.68 -2.13
C GLU A 311 32.48 2.21 -2.16
N ILE A 312 31.89 2.57 -1.00
CA ILE A 312 30.49 2.98 -0.86
C ILE A 312 30.15 4.15 -1.78
N ASP A 313 29.10 4.01 -2.56
CA ASP A 313 28.48 5.10 -3.34
C ASP A 313 27.54 5.93 -2.43
N VAL A 314 28.15 6.89 -1.72
CA VAL A 314 27.43 7.81 -0.82
C VAL A 314 26.27 8.49 -1.52
N LYS A 315 26.47 8.96 -2.77
CA LYS A 315 25.44 9.66 -3.54
C LYS A 315 24.18 8.78 -3.71
N LYS A 316 24.36 7.51 -4.06
CA LYS A 316 23.25 6.57 -4.22
C LYS A 316 22.51 6.27 -2.91
N TYR A 317 23.20 6.25 -1.79
CA TYR A 317 22.55 6.10 -0.49
C TYR A 317 21.81 7.36 -0.07
N MET A 318 22.33 8.55 -0.35
CA MET A 318 21.64 9.82 -0.11
C MET A 318 20.37 9.94 -0.97
N GLU A 319 20.45 9.65 -2.28
CA GLU A 319 19.27 9.60 -3.17
C GLU A 319 18.21 8.61 -2.66
N PHE A 320 18.63 7.47 -2.12
CA PHE A 320 17.69 6.47 -1.60
C PHE A 320 17.09 6.87 -0.24
N LEU A 321 17.86 7.50 0.61
CA LEU A 321 17.42 8.10 1.87
C LEU A 321 16.34 9.16 1.59
N GLU A 322 16.66 10.14 0.73
CA GLU A 322 15.74 11.19 0.30
C GLU A 322 14.43 10.60 -0.26
N SER A 323 14.51 9.77 -1.29
CA SER A 323 13.32 9.19 -1.94
C SER A 323 12.45 8.34 -0.99
N THR A 324 13.03 7.80 0.08
CA THR A 324 12.30 7.04 1.09
C THR A 324 11.61 7.95 2.09
N LEU A 325 12.29 9.00 2.53
CA LEU A 325 11.77 9.92 3.54
C LEU A 325 10.88 11.02 2.96
N GLU A 326 11.04 11.38 1.68
CA GLU A 326 10.21 12.36 0.97
C GLU A 326 8.70 12.08 1.14
N GLN A 327 8.34 10.81 1.27
CA GLN A 327 6.95 10.39 1.50
C GLN A 327 6.36 10.87 2.83
N ILE A 328 7.22 11.21 3.80
CA ILE A 328 6.83 11.81 5.08
C ILE A 328 7.09 13.31 5.05
N THR A 329 8.30 13.72 4.63
CA THR A 329 8.75 15.11 4.70
C THR A 329 7.94 16.04 3.80
N SER A 330 7.58 15.59 2.57
CA SER A 330 6.77 16.41 1.63
C SER A 330 5.39 16.77 2.20
N SER A 331 4.76 15.85 2.95
CA SER A 331 3.46 16.11 3.59
C SER A 331 3.54 17.02 4.82
N MET A 332 4.76 17.33 5.25
CA MET A 332 5.06 18.20 6.40
C MET A 332 5.69 19.54 5.95
N ASP A 333 5.73 19.81 4.65
CA ASP A 333 6.44 20.96 4.06
C ASP A 333 7.92 21.03 4.50
N LEU A 334 8.58 19.88 4.58
CA LEU A 334 10.00 19.75 4.89
C LEU A 334 10.77 19.43 3.61
N ASP A 335 11.68 20.30 3.24
CA ASP A 335 12.56 20.16 2.08
C ASP A 335 13.85 19.45 2.47
N PHE A 336 14.19 18.39 1.77
CA PHE A 336 15.32 17.51 2.12
C PHE A 336 16.67 18.20 1.93
N ASP A 337 16.83 19.01 0.88
CA ASP A 337 18.08 19.73 0.63
C ASP A 337 18.30 20.84 1.68
N THR A 338 17.23 21.52 2.08
CA THR A 338 17.26 22.49 3.19
C THR A 338 17.66 21.81 4.51
N ILE A 339 17.13 20.63 4.81
CA ILE A 339 17.48 19.85 6.01
C ILE A 339 18.97 19.49 6.03
N LEU A 340 19.55 19.15 4.87
CA LEU A 340 20.97 18.82 4.75
C LEU A 340 21.89 20.04 4.64
N GLY A 341 21.33 21.25 4.68
CA GLY A 341 22.09 22.50 4.55
C GLY A 341 22.65 22.75 3.15
N LYS A 342 22.04 22.11 2.12
CA LYS A 342 22.42 22.37 0.73
C LYS A 342 21.71 23.63 0.23
N PRO A 343 22.39 24.46 -0.61
CA PRO A 343 21.74 25.62 -1.20
C PRO A 343 20.55 25.18 -2.07
N LYS A 344 19.41 25.86 -1.90
CA LYS A 344 18.25 25.64 -2.76
C LYS A 344 18.63 25.98 -4.19
N GLN A 345 18.47 25.02 -5.11
CA GLN A 345 18.54 25.32 -6.54
C GLN A 345 17.25 26.06 -6.91
N THR A 346 17.28 27.40 -6.83
CA THR A 346 16.20 28.25 -7.38
C THR A 346 16.22 28.10 -8.88
N GLY A 347 15.09 27.76 -9.47
CA GLY A 347 14.92 27.75 -10.92
C GLY A 347 15.14 29.16 -11.48
N LEU A 348 15.71 29.27 -12.68
CA LEU A 348 15.92 30.54 -13.37
C LEU A 348 14.65 31.42 -13.43
N ASP A 349 13.46 30.81 -13.38
CA ASP A 349 12.17 31.50 -13.40
C ASP A 349 11.89 32.33 -12.13
N GLU A 350 12.40 31.92 -10.96
CA GLU A 350 12.27 32.70 -9.72
C GLU A 350 13.20 33.93 -9.69
N PHE A 351 14.28 33.91 -10.50
CA PHE A 351 15.24 35.01 -10.56
C PHE A 351 14.75 36.20 -11.41
N PHE A 352 13.77 35.99 -12.30
CA PHE A 352 13.26 37.02 -13.19
C PHE A 352 11.99 37.72 -12.67
N TRP A 353 11.39 37.29 -11.55
CA TRP A 353 10.16 37.85 -10.99
C TRP A 353 10.27 38.27 -9.52
N SER A 354 11.46 38.42 -8.96
CA SER A 354 11.69 39.00 -7.62
C SER A 354 12.00 40.49 -7.69
#